data_46b942aa948e841bb53216ba704132e6
#
_entry.id   46b942aa948e841bb53216ba704132e6
#
_cell.length_a   1.000
_cell.length_b   1.000
_cell.length_c   1.000
_cell.angle_alpha   90.00
_cell.angle_beta   90.00
_cell.angle_gamma   90.00
#
_symmetry.space_group_name_H-M   'P 1'
#
loop_
_entity.id
_entity.type
_entity.pdbx_description
1 polymer ?
#
loop_
_entity_poly.entity_id
_entity_poly.type
_entity_poly.pdbx_seq_one_letter_code
_entity_poly.pdbx_strand_id
1 'polypeptide(L)'
;MPTADEIRPHIQKASLLSLCSPQNPTGTTFRKEELEAICDMVLAENKRRGDDEKKLYVMYDQMYWHLTYGDISHYDPVNLRPAMKEYTIYIDAISKVFAATGVRVGWALGPKKVIAKMRMILTHVGAWAPMAEQKAVARFLKNPKAIDQYLANFKKEIEFRLQEISKGFQQLNEEGYAVKAIAPEAAIYLTIQLNLAGKKTADGEILDNQEKVTSYILDEAKLAVVPFYAFGAPKTSNWYRLSVGTCKKEEIDQMIGQLRSALKKLQ
;
A
#
# COMPACT_ATOMS: atom_id res chain seq x y z
N MET A 1 -8.33 2.42 -6.80
CA MET A 1 -9.00 2.48 -5.46
C MET A 1 -10.45 2.06 -5.64
N PRO A 2 -11.12 1.46 -4.66
CA PRO A 2 -12.54 1.13 -4.77
C PRO A 2 -13.38 2.41 -4.79
N THR A 3 -14.44 2.41 -5.59
CA THR A 3 -15.42 3.49 -5.68
C THR A 3 -16.56 3.31 -4.66
N ALA A 4 -17.30 4.37 -4.36
CA ALA A 4 -18.47 4.28 -3.51
C ALA A 4 -19.54 3.32 -4.07
N ASP A 5 -19.68 3.25 -5.40
CA ASP A 5 -20.67 2.38 -6.04
C ASP A 5 -20.30 0.90 -5.94
N GLU A 6 -19.02 0.57 -6.00
CA GLU A 6 -18.54 -0.81 -5.76
C GLU A 6 -18.72 -1.25 -4.29
N ILE A 7 -18.63 -0.32 -3.35
CA ILE A 7 -18.81 -0.60 -1.91
C ILE A 7 -20.30 -0.68 -1.53
N ARG A 8 -21.16 0.10 -2.17
CA ARG A 8 -22.59 0.28 -1.82
C ARG A 8 -23.38 -1.02 -1.64
N PRO A 9 -23.23 -2.06 -2.48
CA PRO A 9 -23.97 -3.31 -2.31
C PRO A 9 -23.66 -4.06 -1.00
N HIS A 10 -22.53 -3.75 -0.37
CA HIS A 10 -22.03 -4.47 0.83
C HIS A 10 -22.25 -3.72 2.12
N ILE A 11 -22.57 -2.41 2.06
CA ILE A 11 -22.50 -1.49 3.20
C ILE A 11 -23.53 -1.81 4.29
N GLN A 12 -24.73 -2.27 3.92
CA GLN A 12 -25.80 -2.57 4.89
C GLN A 12 -25.45 -3.72 5.83
N LYS A 13 -24.66 -4.69 5.36
CA LYS A 13 -24.23 -5.87 6.14
C LYS A 13 -22.91 -5.63 6.88
N ALA A 14 -22.18 -4.59 6.54
CA ALA A 14 -20.87 -4.29 7.12
C ALA A 14 -21.01 -3.54 8.45
N SER A 15 -20.14 -3.85 9.40
CA SER A 15 -19.92 -3.04 10.61
C SER A 15 -18.59 -2.30 10.57
N LEU A 16 -17.70 -2.71 9.67
CA LEU A 16 -16.38 -2.11 9.47
C LEU A 16 -16.07 -2.08 7.97
N LEU A 17 -15.67 -0.93 7.47
CA LEU A 17 -15.08 -0.73 6.16
C LEU A 17 -13.59 -0.48 6.37
N SER A 18 -12.74 -1.37 5.85
CA SER A 18 -11.28 -1.22 5.92
C SER A 18 -10.77 -0.59 4.64
N LEU A 19 -10.19 0.59 4.75
CA LEU A 19 -9.58 1.34 3.66
C LEU A 19 -8.10 1.57 3.96
N CYS A 20 -7.26 1.44 2.95
CA CYS A 20 -5.83 1.74 3.04
C CYS A 20 -5.48 2.79 1.98
N SER A 21 -4.92 3.93 2.40
CA SER A 21 -4.49 4.99 1.49
C SER A 21 -3.33 5.79 2.08
N PRO A 22 -2.21 5.90 1.37
CA PRO A 22 -1.81 5.20 0.14
C PRO A 22 -1.83 3.68 0.31
N GLN A 23 -2.18 2.97 -0.75
CA GLN A 23 -2.52 1.55 -0.67
C GLN A 23 -1.32 0.62 -0.83
N ASN A 24 -1.26 -0.40 0.02
CA ASN A 24 -0.52 -1.62 -0.19
C ASN A 24 -1.52 -2.70 -0.67
N PRO A 25 -1.36 -3.31 -1.87
CA PRO A 25 -0.12 -3.47 -2.63
C PRO A 25 0.09 -2.48 -3.79
N THR A 26 -0.87 -1.67 -4.17
CA THR A 26 -0.91 -1.00 -5.47
C THR A 26 -0.05 0.24 -5.59
N GLY A 27 0.28 0.90 -4.46
CA GLY A 27 0.96 2.20 -4.47
C GLY A 27 0.09 3.35 -4.96
N THR A 28 -1.24 3.17 -5.01
CA THR A 28 -2.22 4.20 -5.41
C THR A 28 -2.84 4.88 -4.20
N THR A 29 -3.53 6.00 -4.41
CA THR A 29 -4.21 6.74 -3.35
C THR A 29 -5.60 7.20 -3.80
N PHE A 30 -6.51 7.42 -2.86
CA PHE A 30 -7.82 7.99 -3.17
C PHE A 30 -7.69 9.42 -3.70
N ARG A 31 -8.46 9.71 -4.74
CA ARG A 31 -8.74 11.10 -5.13
C ARG A 31 -9.74 11.71 -4.14
N LYS A 32 -9.75 13.03 -4.09
CA LYS A 32 -10.60 13.76 -3.15
C LYS A 32 -12.07 13.37 -3.29
N GLU A 33 -12.59 13.41 -4.50
CA GLU A 33 -13.99 13.18 -4.83
C GLU A 33 -14.40 11.73 -4.56
N GLU A 34 -13.51 10.77 -4.79
CA GLU A 34 -13.75 9.35 -4.50
C GLU A 34 -13.92 9.12 -2.99
N LEU A 35 -13.01 9.68 -2.18
CA LEU A 35 -13.06 9.52 -0.73
C LEU A 35 -14.24 10.31 -0.12
N GLU A 36 -14.57 11.48 -0.65
CA GLU A 36 -15.76 12.24 -0.26
C GLU A 36 -17.03 11.43 -0.49
N ALA A 37 -17.20 10.81 -1.66
CA ALA A 37 -18.35 9.97 -1.97
C ALA A 37 -18.49 8.76 -1.02
N ILE A 38 -17.36 8.14 -0.64
CA ILE A 38 -17.35 7.06 0.36
C ILE A 38 -17.75 7.59 1.74
N CYS A 39 -17.23 8.74 2.16
CA CYS A 39 -17.59 9.36 3.44
C CYS A 39 -19.08 9.70 3.49
N ASP A 40 -19.61 10.32 2.45
CA ASP A 40 -21.04 10.68 2.36
C ASP A 40 -21.93 9.42 2.43
N MET A 41 -21.52 8.34 1.76
CA MET A 41 -22.22 7.05 1.84
C MET A 41 -22.21 6.47 3.26
N VAL A 42 -21.08 6.50 3.97
CA VAL A 42 -20.95 6.03 5.36
C VAL A 42 -21.82 6.85 6.31
N LEU A 43 -21.83 8.18 6.16
CA LEU A 43 -22.68 9.07 6.96
C LEU A 43 -24.15 8.83 6.72
N ALA A 44 -24.57 8.67 5.47
CA ALA A 44 -25.95 8.36 5.09
C ALA A 44 -26.40 7.01 5.69
N GLU A 45 -25.55 5.98 5.61
CA GLU A 45 -25.84 4.67 6.18
C GLU A 45 -25.94 4.72 7.71
N ASN A 46 -25.07 5.44 8.40
CA ASN A 46 -25.13 5.59 9.85
C ASN A 46 -26.35 6.42 10.31
N LYS A 47 -26.81 7.35 9.49
CA LYS A 47 -28.07 8.07 9.71
C LYS A 47 -29.28 7.12 9.55
N ARG A 48 -29.29 6.26 8.52
CA ARG A 48 -30.31 5.24 8.31
C ARG A 48 -30.42 4.28 9.49
N ARG A 49 -29.27 3.82 10.03
CA ARG A 49 -29.21 2.88 11.17
C ARG A 49 -29.77 3.45 12.46
N GLY A 50 -29.79 4.77 12.63
CA GLY A 50 -30.21 5.37 13.88
C GLY A 50 -29.41 4.84 15.08
N ASP A 51 -29.99 4.80 16.25
CA ASP A 51 -29.33 4.27 17.48
C ASP A 51 -29.60 2.79 17.73
N ASP A 52 -30.52 2.20 16.98
CA ASP A 52 -30.99 0.82 17.17
C ASP A 52 -30.08 -0.22 16.50
N GLU A 53 -29.33 0.19 15.48
CA GLU A 53 -28.42 -0.68 14.75
C GLU A 53 -26.94 -0.38 15.03
N LYS A 54 -26.07 -1.40 14.85
CA LYS A 54 -24.62 -1.22 14.95
C LYS A 54 -24.14 -0.21 13.89
N LYS A 55 -23.42 0.81 14.32
CA LYS A 55 -22.82 1.79 13.41
C LYS A 55 -21.77 1.14 12.51
N LEU A 56 -21.65 1.68 11.31
CA LEU A 56 -20.58 1.36 10.37
C LEU A 56 -19.37 2.24 10.66
N TYR A 57 -18.25 1.63 10.98
CA TYR A 57 -16.98 2.33 11.17
C TYR A 57 -16.10 2.20 9.94
N VAL A 58 -15.22 3.18 9.75
CA VAL A 58 -14.14 3.14 8.77
C VAL A 58 -12.83 2.96 9.52
N MET A 59 -12.10 1.88 9.28
CA MET A 59 -10.70 1.74 9.64
C MET A 59 -9.87 2.29 8.47
N TYR A 60 -9.18 3.39 8.72
CA TYR A 60 -8.40 4.08 7.72
C TYR A 60 -6.92 3.89 8.00
N ASP A 61 -6.30 2.92 7.30
CA ASP A 61 -4.87 2.65 7.36
C ASP A 61 -4.15 3.66 6.48
N GLN A 62 -3.41 4.57 7.12
CA GLN A 62 -2.66 5.62 6.44
C GLN A 62 -1.14 5.49 6.66
N MET A 63 -0.65 4.28 6.82
CA MET A 63 0.76 3.97 7.09
C MET A 63 1.77 4.67 6.16
N TYR A 64 1.33 5.06 4.96
CA TYR A 64 2.16 5.66 3.91
C TYR A 64 1.78 7.12 3.60
N TRP A 65 0.95 7.78 4.38
CA TRP A 65 0.33 9.07 4.04
C TRP A 65 1.30 10.21 3.69
N HIS A 66 2.52 10.20 4.24
CA HIS A 66 3.57 11.14 3.87
C HIS A 66 4.27 10.80 2.54
N LEU A 67 4.13 9.57 2.04
CA LEU A 67 4.83 9.07 0.87
C LEU A 67 3.94 9.15 -0.36
N THR A 68 3.61 10.36 -0.78
CA THR A 68 2.97 10.69 -2.06
C THR A 68 3.96 11.42 -2.93
N TYR A 69 3.89 11.28 -4.25
CA TYR A 69 4.89 11.78 -5.20
C TYR A 69 4.24 12.68 -6.26
N GLY A 70 5.05 13.56 -6.87
CA GLY A 70 4.55 14.55 -7.83
C GLY A 70 3.44 15.42 -7.22
N ASP A 71 2.37 15.63 -7.98
CA ASP A 71 1.21 16.43 -7.59
C ASP A 71 0.15 15.65 -6.79
N ILE A 72 0.48 14.42 -6.38
CA ILE A 72 -0.46 13.55 -5.64
C ILE A 72 -0.55 14.00 -4.19
N SER A 73 -1.77 14.29 -3.74
CA SER A 73 -2.08 14.63 -2.35
C SER A 73 -2.77 13.48 -1.63
N HIS A 74 -2.45 13.33 -0.35
CA HIS A 74 -3.19 12.44 0.54
C HIS A 74 -4.41 13.16 1.11
N TYR A 75 -5.54 12.46 1.12
CA TYR A 75 -6.79 12.92 1.72
C TYR A 75 -7.21 11.99 2.84
N ASP A 76 -7.86 12.52 3.86
CA ASP A 76 -8.39 11.72 4.96
C ASP A 76 -9.88 12.02 5.23
N PRO A 77 -10.62 11.03 5.76
CA PRO A 77 -12.07 11.14 5.92
C PRO A 77 -12.54 12.32 6.77
N VAL A 78 -11.82 12.64 7.85
CA VAL A 78 -12.27 13.67 8.81
C VAL A 78 -12.04 15.08 8.29
N ASN A 79 -10.94 15.32 7.58
CA ASN A 79 -10.70 16.62 6.95
C ASN A 79 -11.70 16.90 5.81
N LEU A 80 -12.09 15.85 5.07
CA LEU A 80 -13.08 15.98 4.01
C LEU A 80 -14.51 16.12 4.53
N ARG A 81 -14.83 15.37 5.58
CA ARG A 81 -16.16 15.37 6.22
C ARG A 81 -16.00 15.32 7.75
N PRO A 82 -16.05 16.45 8.46
CA PRO A 82 -15.81 16.49 9.92
C PRO A 82 -16.68 15.54 10.74
N ALA A 83 -17.90 15.24 10.28
CA ALA A 83 -18.79 14.27 10.94
C ALA A 83 -18.23 12.83 10.93
N MET A 84 -17.30 12.51 10.04
CA MET A 84 -16.61 11.21 10.03
C MET A 84 -15.75 10.96 11.26
N LYS A 85 -15.46 11.97 12.07
CA LYS A 85 -14.73 11.83 13.34
C LYS A 85 -15.38 10.82 14.28
N GLU A 86 -16.70 10.70 14.24
CA GLU A 86 -17.45 9.75 15.08
C GLU A 86 -17.37 8.30 14.58
N TYR A 87 -16.88 8.09 13.35
CA TYR A 87 -16.91 6.79 12.69
C TYR A 87 -15.56 6.35 12.14
N THR A 88 -14.51 7.18 12.19
CA THR A 88 -13.20 6.86 11.62
C THR A 88 -12.21 6.40 12.70
N ILE A 89 -11.55 5.28 12.44
CA ILE A 89 -10.44 4.74 13.23
C ILE A 89 -9.19 4.81 12.35
N TYR A 90 -8.31 5.76 12.62
CA TYR A 90 -7.02 5.87 11.95
C TYR A 90 -6.04 4.87 12.52
N ILE A 91 -5.29 4.22 11.62
CA ILE A 91 -4.15 3.37 11.95
C ILE A 91 -2.91 3.98 11.31
N ASP A 92 -1.87 4.19 12.11
CA ASP A 92 -0.61 4.74 11.63
C ASP A 92 0.57 4.24 12.46
N ALA A 93 1.80 4.39 11.95
CA ALA A 93 3.02 4.00 12.65
C ALA A 93 4.26 4.66 12.04
N ILE A 94 5.37 4.59 12.78
CA ILE A 94 6.68 5.02 12.28
C ILE A 94 7.32 4.02 11.31
N SER A 95 6.77 2.82 11.17
CA SER A 95 7.40 1.67 10.50
C SER A 95 7.80 1.95 9.05
N LYS A 96 6.98 2.70 8.30
CA LYS A 96 7.17 2.91 6.85
C LYS A 96 7.69 4.30 6.55
N VAL A 97 6.99 5.33 7.02
CA VAL A 97 7.33 6.73 6.79
C VAL A 97 8.71 7.09 7.33
N PHE A 98 9.14 6.46 8.42
CA PHE A 98 10.46 6.68 9.03
C PHE A 98 11.42 5.49 8.87
N ALA A 99 11.12 4.55 7.97
CA ALA A 99 11.92 3.33 7.76
C ALA A 99 12.27 2.58 9.08
N ALA A 100 11.41 2.68 10.09
CA ALA A 100 11.65 2.23 11.46
C ALA A 100 10.86 0.96 11.81
N THR A 101 10.82 -0.01 10.88
CA THR A 101 10.02 -1.24 11.03
C THR A 101 10.38 -2.02 12.29
N GLY A 102 11.66 -2.07 12.68
CA GLY A 102 12.15 -2.78 13.86
C GLY A 102 11.80 -2.14 15.20
N VAL A 103 11.40 -0.86 15.22
CA VAL A 103 11.05 -0.13 16.46
C VAL A 103 9.71 -0.59 17.04
N ARG A 104 8.81 -1.14 16.25
CA ARG A 104 7.53 -1.75 16.66
C ARG A 104 6.57 -0.79 17.36
N VAL A 105 6.47 0.47 16.92
CA VAL A 105 5.54 1.47 17.46
C VAL A 105 4.56 1.94 16.40
N GLY A 106 3.28 1.82 16.70
CA GLY A 106 2.18 2.36 15.95
C GLY A 106 1.09 2.87 16.90
N TRP A 107 0.08 3.50 16.36
CA TRP A 107 -1.04 4.07 17.12
C TRP A 107 -2.34 3.98 16.36
N ALA A 108 -3.44 4.03 17.12
CA ALA A 108 -4.77 4.21 16.60
C ALA A 108 -5.39 5.48 17.18
N LEU A 109 -6.09 6.23 16.34
CA LEU A 109 -6.86 7.41 16.72
C LEU A 109 -8.31 7.21 16.26
N GLY A 110 -9.29 7.56 17.12
CA GLY A 110 -10.68 7.38 16.72
C GLY A 110 -11.67 7.65 17.85
N PRO A 111 -12.94 7.26 17.69
CA PRO A 111 -13.98 7.50 18.67
C PRO A 111 -13.62 6.93 20.05
N LYS A 112 -13.82 7.74 21.09
CA LYS A 112 -13.40 7.41 22.47
C LYS A 112 -13.86 6.02 22.93
N LYS A 113 -15.09 5.64 22.61
CA LYS A 113 -15.66 4.33 23.02
C LYS A 113 -14.94 3.16 22.33
N VAL A 114 -14.56 3.31 21.07
CA VAL A 114 -13.83 2.28 20.30
C VAL A 114 -12.41 2.15 20.84
N ILE A 115 -11.69 3.27 20.97
CA ILE A 115 -10.31 3.26 21.46
C ILE A 115 -10.22 2.71 22.88
N ALA A 116 -11.20 3.02 23.76
CA ALA A 116 -11.26 2.44 25.11
C ALA A 116 -11.36 0.90 25.07
N LYS A 117 -12.20 0.34 24.19
CA LYS A 117 -12.33 -1.12 24.01
C LYS A 117 -11.07 -1.75 23.42
N MET A 118 -10.45 -1.13 22.40
CA MET A 118 -9.18 -1.59 21.84
C MET A 118 -8.09 -1.65 22.92
N ARG A 119 -8.01 -0.61 23.77
CA ARG A 119 -7.06 -0.57 24.89
C ARG A 119 -7.30 -1.70 25.90
N MET A 120 -8.55 -1.98 26.25
CA MET A 120 -8.88 -3.11 27.13
C MET A 120 -8.44 -4.45 26.53
N ILE A 121 -8.71 -4.69 25.25
CA ILE A 121 -8.28 -5.92 24.57
C ILE A 121 -6.75 -6.04 24.60
N LEU A 122 -6.02 -4.98 24.26
CA LEU A 122 -4.55 -4.97 24.29
C LEU A 122 -4.01 -5.28 25.71
N THR A 123 -4.69 -4.79 26.76
CA THR A 123 -4.30 -5.08 28.16
C THR A 123 -4.42 -6.58 28.46
N HIS A 124 -5.47 -7.25 27.98
CA HIS A 124 -5.66 -8.68 28.21
C HIS A 124 -4.73 -9.55 27.35
N VAL A 125 -4.46 -9.14 26.12
CA VAL A 125 -3.57 -9.85 25.19
C VAL A 125 -2.08 -9.63 25.53
N GLY A 126 -1.76 -8.53 26.23
CA GLY A 126 -0.36 -8.18 26.53
C GLY A 126 0.44 -7.69 25.32
N ALA A 127 -0.22 -7.23 24.27
CA ALA A 127 0.39 -6.84 23.00
C ALA A 127 0.67 -5.34 22.90
N TRP A 128 1.38 -4.80 23.89
CA TRP A 128 1.80 -3.41 23.91
C TRP A 128 3.08 -3.19 23.12
N ALA A 129 3.18 -2.03 22.46
CA ALA A 129 4.48 -1.57 21.97
C ALA A 129 5.45 -1.37 23.15
N PRO A 130 6.77 -1.61 22.98
CA PRO A 130 7.74 -1.45 24.08
C PRO A 130 7.74 -0.01 24.62
N MET A 131 7.80 0.14 25.94
CA MET A 131 7.65 1.44 26.60
C MET A 131 8.78 2.43 26.26
N ALA A 132 10.01 1.95 26.16
CA ALA A 132 11.16 2.79 25.84
C ALA A 132 11.00 3.40 24.43
N GLU A 133 10.62 2.58 23.46
CA GLU A 133 10.39 2.97 22.07
C GLU A 133 9.21 3.92 21.95
N GLN A 134 8.10 3.69 22.69
CA GLN A 134 6.98 4.63 22.73
C GLN A 134 7.43 6.02 23.19
N LYS A 135 8.22 6.11 24.27
CA LYS A 135 8.75 7.38 24.80
C LYS A 135 9.71 8.05 23.81
N ALA A 136 10.58 7.26 23.17
CA ALA A 136 11.53 7.75 22.17
C ALA A 136 10.78 8.33 20.96
N VAL A 137 9.79 7.60 20.42
CA VAL A 137 8.92 8.05 19.32
C VAL A 137 8.15 9.31 19.70
N ALA A 138 7.53 9.34 20.88
CA ALA A 138 6.80 10.51 21.35
C ALA A 138 7.69 11.75 21.47
N ARG A 139 8.97 11.59 21.87
CA ARG A 139 9.95 12.67 21.88
C ARG A 139 10.36 13.10 20.47
N PHE A 140 10.64 12.15 19.60
CA PHE A 140 11.00 12.40 18.19
C PHE A 140 9.90 13.20 17.47
N LEU A 141 8.63 12.80 17.59
CA LEU A 141 7.51 13.44 16.95
C LEU A 141 7.24 14.89 17.41
N LYS A 142 7.91 15.37 18.48
CA LYS A 142 7.89 16.77 18.92
C LYS A 142 8.89 17.66 18.19
N ASN A 143 9.67 17.13 17.26
CA ASN A 143 10.66 17.88 16.50
C ASN A 143 10.29 18.00 15.02
N PRO A 144 9.35 18.90 14.64
CA PRO A 144 8.85 19.02 13.28
C PRO A 144 9.98 19.31 12.27
N LYS A 145 10.96 20.16 12.62
CA LYS A 145 12.07 20.49 11.70
C LYS A 145 12.89 19.26 11.30
N ALA A 146 13.22 18.40 12.26
CA ALA A 146 13.97 17.17 11.97
C ALA A 146 13.13 16.19 11.14
N ILE A 147 11.81 16.13 11.40
CA ILE A 147 10.87 15.31 10.65
C ILE A 147 10.77 15.79 9.20
N ASP A 148 10.54 17.09 8.98
CA ASP A 148 10.39 17.66 7.65
C ASP A 148 11.66 17.45 6.81
N GLN A 149 12.83 17.67 7.39
CA GLN A 149 14.12 17.44 6.73
C GLN A 149 14.33 15.97 6.37
N TYR A 150 14.01 15.07 7.29
CA TYR A 150 14.09 13.63 7.05
C TYR A 150 13.15 13.22 5.91
N LEU A 151 11.88 13.62 5.99
CA LEU A 151 10.86 13.27 5.01
C LEU A 151 11.18 13.80 3.61
N ALA A 152 11.68 15.03 3.51
CA ALA A 152 12.07 15.61 2.21
C ALA A 152 13.15 14.76 1.54
N ASN A 153 14.18 14.35 2.28
CA ASN A 153 15.24 13.50 1.77
C ASN A 153 14.75 12.09 1.46
N PHE A 154 14.00 11.48 2.38
CA PHE A 154 13.51 10.11 2.25
C PHE A 154 12.55 9.96 1.07
N LYS A 155 11.61 10.89 0.90
CA LYS A 155 10.69 10.92 -0.25
C LYS A 155 11.45 10.96 -1.57
N LYS A 156 12.41 11.89 -1.70
CA LYS A 156 13.24 12.02 -2.90
C LYS A 156 13.97 10.71 -3.24
N GLU A 157 14.47 10.01 -2.22
CA GLU A 157 15.17 8.74 -2.40
C GLU A 157 14.24 7.62 -2.87
N ILE A 158 13.05 7.53 -2.33
CA ILE A 158 12.05 6.52 -2.73
C ILE A 158 11.48 6.84 -4.10
N GLU A 159 11.10 8.10 -4.34
CA GLU A 159 10.56 8.56 -5.62
C GLU A 159 11.53 8.29 -6.78
N PHE A 160 12.82 8.57 -6.59
CA PHE A 160 13.85 8.26 -7.57
C PHE A 160 13.83 6.77 -7.95
N ARG A 161 13.84 5.88 -6.95
CA ARG A 161 13.84 4.42 -7.21
C ARG A 161 12.60 3.98 -7.96
N LEU A 162 11.43 4.46 -7.55
CA LEU A 162 10.16 4.14 -8.19
C LEU A 162 10.13 4.60 -9.65
N GLN A 163 10.60 5.83 -9.92
CA GLN A 163 10.63 6.40 -11.25
C GLN A 163 11.61 5.68 -12.16
N GLU A 164 12.85 5.42 -11.71
CA GLU A 164 13.86 4.75 -12.53
C GLU A 164 13.47 3.30 -12.86
N ILE A 165 12.90 2.57 -11.88
CA ILE A 165 12.39 1.22 -12.15
C ILE A 165 11.20 1.28 -13.13
N SER A 166 10.29 2.24 -12.97
CA SER A 166 9.15 2.42 -13.88
C SER A 166 9.61 2.70 -15.31
N LYS A 167 10.62 3.57 -15.49
CA LYS A 167 11.26 3.84 -16.79
C LYS A 167 11.90 2.57 -17.39
N GLY A 168 12.57 1.77 -16.56
CA GLY A 168 13.15 0.50 -17.02
C GLY A 168 12.10 -0.47 -17.55
N PHE A 169 10.94 -0.57 -16.88
CA PHE A 169 9.81 -1.37 -17.38
C PHE A 169 9.21 -0.79 -18.66
N GLN A 170 9.13 0.53 -18.80
CA GLN A 170 8.70 1.18 -20.03
C GLN A 170 9.63 0.85 -21.19
N GLN A 171 10.95 0.94 -21.00
CA GLN A 171 11.95 0.57 -22.02
C GLN A 171 11.81 -0.89 -22.44
N LEU A 172 11.65 -1.81 -21.49
CA LEU A 172 11.43 -3.23 -21.80
C LEU A 172 10.15 -3.44 -22.62
N ASN A 173 9.09 -2.70 -22.31
CA ASN A 173 7.87 -2.76 -23.11
C ASN A 173 8.07 -2.23 -24.55
N GLU A 174 8.80 -1.13 -24.71
CA GLU A 174 9.16 -0.55 -26.02
C GLU A 174 10.07 -1.50 -26.82
N GLU A 175 10.90 -2.29 -26.15
CA GLU A 175 11.69 -3.38 -26.76
C GLU A 175 10.84 -4.59 -27.20
N GLY A 176 9.53 -4.59 -26.91
CA GLY A 176 8.57 -5.63 -27.30
C GLY A 176 8.33 -6.72 -26.26
N TYR A 177 8.90 -6.61 -25.05
CA TYR A 177 8.58 -7.55 -23.98
C TYR A 177 7.20 -7.27 -23.38
N ALA A 178 6.47 -8.32 -23.01
CA ALA A 178 5.11 -8.25 -22.47
C ALA A 178 5.10 -7.88 -20.97
N VAL A 179 5.72 -6.76 -20.62
CA VAL A 179 5.83 -6.24 -19.25
C VAL A 179 5.38 -4.78 -19.20
N LYS A 180 4.82 -4.35 -18.06
CA LYS A 180 4.40 -2.95 -17.84
C LYS A 180 4.60 -2.58 -16.38
N ALA A 181 4.67 -1.28 -16.10
CA ALA A 181 4.53 -0.71 -14.77
C ALA A 181 3.46 0.38 -14.79
N ILE A 182 2.68 0.49 -13.70
CA ILE A 182 1.81 1.63 -13.47
C ILE A 182 2.67 2.75 -12.91
N ALA A 183 2.45 3.98 -13.38
CA ALA A 183 3.17 5.15 -12.87
C ALA A 183 3.05 5.26 -11.34
N PRO A 184 4.16 5.45 -10.61
CA PRO A 184 4.12 5.48 -9.15
C PRO A 184 3.41 6.73 -8.65
N GLU A 185 2.43 6.57 -7.76
CA GLU A 185 1.70 7.66 -7.12
C GLU A 185 2.12 7.85 -5.67
N ALA A 186 2.29 6.74 -4.93
CA ALA A 186 2.49 6.79 -3.49
C ALA A 186 3.11 5.50 -2.92
N ALA A 187 3.34 5.47 -1.59
CA ALA A 187 3.92 4.37 -0.83
C ALA A 187 5.35 4.03 -1.28
N ILE A 188 5.74 2.76 -1.15
CA ILE A 188 7.06 2.23 -1.53
C ILE A 188 6.92 1.08 -2.54
N TYR A 189 5.80 1.04 -3.25
CA TYR A 189 5.42 -0.06 -4.13
C TYR A 189 5.22 0.41 -5.55
N LEU A 190 5.63 -0.43 -6.49
CA LEU A 190 5.30 -0.31 -7.89
C LEU A 190 4.41 -1.49 -8.29
N THR A 191 3.30 -1.21 -8.92
CA THR A 191 2.44 -2.22 -9.54
C THR A 191 2.99 -2.51 -10.92
N ILE A 192 3.41 -3.75 -11.13
CA ILE A 192 3.98 -4.22 -12.38
C ILE A 192 3.14 -5.35 -12.98
N GLN A 193 3.14 -5.44 -14.30
CA GLN A 193 2.51 -6.54 -15.04
C GLN A 193 3.61 -7.38 -15.71
N LEU A 194 3.52 -8.70 -15.54
CA LEU A 194 4.36 -9.67 -16.22
C LEU A 194 3.43 -10.62 -16.97
N ASN A 195 3.17 -10.33 -18.24
CA ASN A 195 2.28 -11.14 -19.08
C ASN A 195 3.06 -12.27 -19.75
N LEU A 196 3.56 -13.21 -18.92
CA LEU A 196 4.44 -14.31 -19.32
C LEU A 196 3.74 -15.67 -19.32
N ALA A 197 2.43 -15.71 -19.01
CA ALA A 197 1.66 -16.95 -19.02
C ALA A 197 1.68 -17.58 -20.42
N GLY A 198 1.95 -18.90 -20.46
CA GLY A 198 2.09 -19.67 -21.72
C GLY A 198 3.44 -19.61 -22.38
N LYS A 199 4.36 -18.74 -21.95
CA LYS A 199 5.75 -18.72 -22.41
C LYS A 199 6.50 -19.96 -21.96
N LYS A 200 7.50 -20.38 -22.76
CA LYS A 200 8.33 -21.55 -22.52
C LYS A 200 9.75 -21.14 -22.14
N THR A 201 10.28 -21.71 -21.09
CA THR A 201 11.67 -21.54 -20.67
C THR A 201 12.64 -22.26 -21.59
N ALA A 202 13.94 -21.98 -21.48
CA ALA A 202 14.98 -22.67 -22.24
C ALA A 202 14.99 -24.18 -22.00
N ASP A 203 14.65 -24.62 -20.79
CA ASP A 203 14.58 -26.05 -20.40
C ASP A 203 13.26 -26.71 -20.82
N GLY A 204 12.36 -25.97 -21.45
CA GLY A 204 11.11 -26.46 -21.99
C GLY A 204 9.92 -26.41 -21.02
N GLU A 205 10.06 -25.84 -19.84
CA GLU A 205 8.95 -25.65 -18.91
C GLU A 205 7.98 -24.55 -19.40
N ILE A 206 6.68 -24.80 -19.29
CA ILE A 206 5.64 -23.80 -19.61
C ILE A 206 5.27 -23.02 -18.35
N LEU A 207 5.33 -21.69 -18.42
CA LEU A 207 4.90 -20.79 -17.35
C LEU A 207 3.36 -20.65 -17.37
N ASP A 208 2.63 -21.67 -16.89
CA ASP A 208 1.18 -21.77 -17.00
C ASP A 208 0.41 -21.10 -15.84
N ASN A 209 1.11 -20.63 -14.82
CA ASN A 209 0.51 -19.97 -13.65
C ASN A 209 1.44 -18.93 -13.03
N GLN A 210 0.89 -18.09 -12.11
CA GLN A 210 1.65 -17.03 -11.44
C GLN A 210 2.81 -17.54 -10.59
N GLU A 211 2.69 -18.71 -9.99
CA GLU A 211 3.74 -19.28 -9.12
C GLU A 211 4.98 -19.59 -9.96
N LYS A 212 4.81 -20.22 -11.13
CA LYS A 212 5.92 -20.50 -12.06
C LYS A 212 6.53 -19.22 -12.62
N VAL A 213 5.70 -18.23 -12.98
CA VAL A 213 6.22 -16.91 -13.40
C VAL A 213 7.04 -16.27 -12.27
N THR A 214 6.55 -16.32 -11.03
CA THR A 214 7.26 -15.74 -9.87
C THR A 214 8.59 -16.45 -9.63
N SER A 215 8.61 -17.79 -9.65
CA SER A 215 9.82 -18.59 -9.48
C SER A 215 10.82 -18.31 -10.61
N TYR A 216 10.35 -18.31 -11.85
CA TYR A 216 11.20 -18.00 -13.01
C TYR A 216 11.87 -16.62 -12.89
N ILE A 217 11.10 -15.57 -12.55
CA ILE A 217 11.64 -14.22 -12.39
C ILE A 217 12.62 -14.13 -11.21
N LEU A 218 12.34 -14.84 -10.13
CA LEU A 218 13.25 -14.92 -8.98
C LEU A 218 14.56 -15.62 -9.36
N ASP A 219 14.48 -16.75 -10.07
CA ASP A 219 15.64 -17.58 -10.39
C ASP A 219 16.49 -16.98 -11.51
N GLU A 220 15.88 -16.42 -12.54
CA GLU A 220 16.60 -15.94 -13.73
C GLU A 220 16.94 -14.44 -13.66
N ALA A 221 16.07 -13.62 -13.11
CA ALA A 221 16.28 -12.18 -12.97
C ALA A 221 16.75 -11.75 -11.58
N LYS A 222 16.78 -12.66 -10.59
CA LYS A 222 17.09 -12.37 -9.18
C LYS A 222 16.18 -11.28 -8.59
N LEU A 223 14.97 -11.18 -9.11
CA LEU A 223 13.98 -10.17 -8.74
C LEU A 223 12.82 -10.81 -7.99
N ALA A 224 12.69 -10.47 -6.70
CA ALA A 224 11.59 -10.90 -5.87
C ALA A 224 10.36 -9.99 -6.08
N VAL A 225 9.26 -10.57 -6.51
CA VAL A 225 7.97 -9.89 -6.69
C VAL A 225 6.86 -10.64 -5.94
N VAL A 226 5.80 -9.93 -5.56
CA VAL A 226 4.67 -10.56 -4.87
C VAL A 226 3.46 -10.55 -5.79
N PRO A 227 2.94 -11.72 -6.19
CA PRO A 227 1.79 -11.80 -7.07
C PRO A 227 0.51 -11.29 -6.37
N PHE A 228 -0.39 -10.66 -7.12
CA PHE A 228 -1.58 -10.04 -6.54
C PHE A 228 -2.60 -11.02 -5.97
N TYR A 229 -2.54 -12.31 -6.32
CA TYR A 229 -3.39 -13.30 -5.65
C TYR A 229 -3.09 -13.41 -4.14
N ALA A 230 -1.86 -13.10 -3.70
CA ALA A 230 -1.52 -13.02 -2.27
C ALA A 230 -2.27 -11.89 -1.53
N PHE A 231 -2.89 -10.98 -2.29
CA PHE A 231 -3.73 -9.89 -1.78
C PHE A 231 -5.20 -10.04 -2.17
N GLY A 232 -5.63 -11.24 -2.60
CA GLY A 232 -7.02 -11.56 -2.89
C GLY A 232 -7.44 -11.39 -4.35
N ALA A 233 -6.54 -11.06 -5.26
CA ALA A 233 -6.84 -11.07 -6.70
C ALA A 233 -6.98 -12.51 -7.24
N PRO A 234 -7.65 -12.72 -8.38
CA PRO A 234 -7.71 -14.03 -9.02
C PRO A 234 -6.32 -14.60 -9.31
N LYS A 235 -6.15 -15.93 -9.20
CA LYS A 235 -4.89 -16.62 -9.53
C LYS A 235 -4.46 -16.48 -11.00
N THR A 236 -5.36 -16.07 -11.87
CA THR A 236 -5.10 -15.76 -13.29
C THR A 236 -4.57 -14.34 -13.52
N SER A 237 -4.49 -13.52 -12.47
CA SER A 237 -3.96 -12.15 -12.56
C SER A 237 -2.48 -12.19 -12.96
N ASN A 238 -2.06 -11.29 -13.84
CA ASN A 238 -0.66 -11.11 -14.24
C ASN A 238 -0.02 -9.86 -13.62
N TRP A 239 -0.63 -9.36 -12.56
CA TRP A 239 -0.14 -8.21 -11.80
C TRP A 239 0.63 -8.64 -10.57
N TYR A 240 1.67 -7.87 -10.26
CA TYR A 240 2.60 -8.13 -9.15
C TYR A 240 2.93 -6.81 -8.44
N ARG A 241 3.25 -6.93 -7.15
CA ARG A 241 3.83 -5.84 -6.37
C ARG A 241 5.35 -5.97 -6.35
N LEU A 242 6.04 -4.90 -6.73
CA LEU A 242 7.47 -4.71 -6.52
C LEU A 242 7.68 -3.69 -5.40
N SER A 243 8.54 -3.98 -4.43
CA SER A 243 8.88 -3.07 -3.33
C SER A 243 10.27 -2.48 -3.54
N VAL A 244 10.39 -1.16 -3.41
CA VAL A 244 11.68 -0.47 -3.53
C VAL A 244 12.35 -0.20 -2.18
N GLY A 245 11.76 -0.69 -1.08
CA GLY A 245 12.23 -0.39 0.27
C GLY A 245 13.64 -0.91 0.62
N THR A 246 14.13 -1.93 -0.07
CA THR A 246 15.47 -2.52 0.12
C THR A 246 16.38 -2.38 -1.11
N CYS A 247 15.87 -1.84 -2.22
CA CYS A 247 16.62 -1.64 -3.45
C CYS A 247 17.62 -0.48 -3.29
N LYS A 248 18.86 -0.69 -3.68
CA LYS A 248 19.84 0.40 -3.80
C LYS A 248 19.75 1.04 -5.18
N LYS A 249 20.09 2.33 -5.27
CA LYS A 249 20.04 3.07 -6.55
C LYS A 249 20.96 2.46 -7.60
N GLU A 250 22.15 2.08 -7.17
CA GLU A 250 23.21 1.55 -8.00
C GLU A 250 22.87 0.16 -8.58
N GLU A 251 21.88 -0.52 -7.99
CA GLU A 251 21.44 -1.86 -8.41
C GLU A 251 20.33 -1.82 -9.48
N ILE A 252 19.73 -0.65 -9.75
CA ILE A 252 18.54 -0.55 -10.63
C ILE A 252 18.88 -0.96 -12.07
N ASP A 253 19.96 -0.42 -12.63
CA ASP A 253 20.37 -0.74 -14.01
C ASP A 253 20.70 -2.23 -14.15
N GLN A 254 21.38 -2.80 -13.16
CA GLN A 254 21.69 -4.23 -13.12
C GLN A 254 20.39 -5.05 -13.04
N MET A 255 19.45 -4.67 -12.20
CA MET A 255 18.16 -5.35 -12.05
C MET A 255 17.37 -5.35 -13.37
N ILE A 256 17.28 -4.22 -14.07
CA ILE A 256 16.60 -4.12 -15.37
C ILE A 256 17.35 -4.94 -16.43
N GLY A 257 18.68 -4.94 -16.43
CA GLY A 257 19.52 -5.77 -17.30
C GLY A 257 19.31 -7.27 -17.08
N GLN A 258 19.22 -7.71 -15.82
CA GLN A 258 18.93 -9.10 -15.47
C GLN A 258 17.52 -9.50 -15.91
N LEU A 259 16.53 -8.63 -15.68
CA LEU A 259 15.15 -8.87 -16.13
C LEU A 259 15.10 -8.99 -17.66
N ARG A 260 15.74 -8.08 -18.41
CA ARG A 260 15.86 -8.17 -19.88
C ARG A 260 16.46 -9.49 -20.32
N SER A 261 17.52 -9.93 -19.67
CA SER A 261 18.20 -11.19 -19.97
C SER A 261 17.30 -12.40 -19.73
N ALA A 262 16.54 -12.39 -18.65
CA ALA A 262 15.56 -13.43 -18.35
C ALA A 262 14.43 -13.45 -19.40
N LEU A 263 13.85 -12.29 -19.72
CA LEU A 263 12.79 -12.19 -20.73
C LEU A 263 13.23 -12.66 -22.12
N LYS A 264 14.48 -12.40 -22.50
CA LYS A 264 15.04 -12.83 -23.79
C LYS A 264 15.16 -14.36 -23.92
N LYS A 265 15.27 -15.10 -22.81
CA LYS A 265 15.35 -16.58 -22.81
C LYS A 265 13.99 -17.25 -23.02
N LEU A 266 12.87 -16.51 -22.90
CA LEU A 266 11.53 -17.05 -23.08
C LEU A 266 11.14 -17.12 -24.57
N GLN A 267 10.51 -18.24 -24.94
CA GLN A 267 9.99 -18.53 -26.29
C GLN A 267 8.48 -18.34 -26.34
#